data_0b6f1e7b2fd1eeffc188bbbe20d7c7c4
#
_entry.id   0b6f1e7b2fd1eeffc188bbbe20d7c7c4
#
_cell.length_a   1.000
_cell.length_b   1.000
_cell.length_c   1.000
_cell.angle_alpha   90.00
_cell.angle_beta   90.00
_cell.angle_gamma   90.00
#
_symmetry.space_group_name_H-M   'P 1'
#
loop_
_entity.id
_entity.type
_entity.pdbx_description
1 polymer ?
#
loop_
_entity_poly.entity_id
_entity_poly.type
_entity_poly.pdbx_seq_one_letter_code
_entity_poly.pdbx_strand_id
1 'polypeptide(L)'
;MVIKIVNEELTELMGGTGSKLAYASHGPTIIMMCGLQGSGKTTHCAKIALKLKNEGHRPLLVACDVYRPAAIKQLQVVGEQAGVTVFEEGQGDPVKIAKDAVSLAKDKGYDYVFIDTAGRLHIDETLMNELKNIKAEVHPHEILLVVDAMTGQDAVTVASAFDDALGIDGMVLTKLDGDTRGGAALSARAVTGKPIKFVGMGEKLTELDYFHPDRMASRILGMGDMLSLIEKAEMALDEKKAAELEKKLRKTSLI
;
A
#
# COMPACT_ATOMS: atom_id res chain seq x y z
N MET A 1 -22.97 4.28 24.15
CA MET A 1 -23.32 2.89 23.81
C MET A 1 -23.55 2.70 22.31
N VAL A 2 -24.48 3.40 21.65
CA VAL A 2 -24.74 3.26 20.19
C VAL A 2 -23.52 3.54 19.33
N ILE A 3 -22.80 4.64 19.56
CA ILE A 3 -21.60 5.02 18.76
C ILE A 3 -20.51 3.95 18.84
N LYS A 4 -20.32 3.33 20.01
CA LYS A 4 -19.34 2.25 20.17
C LYS A 4 -19.71 1.04 19.32
N ILE A 5 -20.97 0.64 19.34
CA ILE A 5 -21.48 -0.48 18.52
C ILE A 5 -21.28 -0.18 17.03
N VAL A 6 -21.64 1.01 16.58
CA VAL A 6 -21.46 1.42 15.17
C VAL A 6 -19.97 1.43 14.78
N ASN A 7 -19.08 1.88 15.66
CA ASN A 7 -17.63 1.85 15.42
C ASN A 7 -17.11 0.40 15.31
N GLU A 8 -17.53 -0.48 16.20
CA GLU A 8 -17.18 -1.91 16.18
C GLU A 8 -17.66 -2.58 14.87
N GLU A 9 -18.91 -2.34 14.48
CA GLU A 9 -19.47 -2.87 13.22
C GLU A 9 -18.77 -2.32 11.98
N LEU A 10 -18.46 -1.03 11.92
CA LEU A 10 -17.70 -0.42 10.83
C LEU A 10 -16.27 -1.01 10.76
N THR A 11 -15.62 -1.19 11.90
CA THR A 11 -14.29 -1.81 11.97
C THR A 11 -14.32 -3.23 11.40
N GLU A 12 -15.31 -4.02 11.79
CA GLU A 12 -15.49 -5.39 11.32
C GLU A 12 -15.77 -5.44 9.80
N LEU A 13 -16.64 -4.56 9.28
CA LEU A 13 -16.92 -4.43 7.86
C LEU A 13 -15.67 -4.09 7.03
N MET A 14 -14.72 -3.38 7.60
CA MET A 14 -13.43 -3.05 6.96
C MET A 14 -12.34 -4.10 7.16
N GLY A 15 -12.67 -5.23 7.80
CA GLY A 15 -11.77 -6.36 7.94
C GLY A 15 -11.31 -6.66 9.37
N GLY A 16 -11.80 -5.94 10.37
CA GLY A 16 -11.51 -6.13 11.80
C GLY A 16 -10.07 -5.75 12.17
N THR A 17 -9.10 -6.43 11.61
CA THR A 17 -7.66 -6.18 11.81
C THR A 17 -6.96 -5.76 10.53
N GLY A 18 -5.83 -5.06 10.65
CA GLY A 18 -4.99 -4.71 9.50
C GLY A 18 -4.43 -5.95 8.80
N SER A 19 -4.32 -5.88 7.47
CA SER A 19 -3.76 -6.95 6.64
C SER A 19 -2.33 -6.59 6.22
N LYS A 20 -1.38 -7.49 6.50
CA LYS A 20 0.02 -7.32 6.10
C LYS A 20 0.26 -7.81 4.68
N LEU A 21 1.37 -7.37 4.08
CA LEU A 21 1.86 -7.97 2.84
C LEU A 21 2.25 -9.42 3.05
N ALA A 22 2.08 -10.23 1.99
CA ALA A 22 2.67 -11.54 1.94
C ALA A 22 4.19 -11.47 2.08
N TYR A 23 4.77 -12.52 2.64
CA TYR A 23 6.22 -12.71 2.69
C TYR A 23 6.52 -14.15 2.28
N ALA A 24 7.26 -14.31 1.20
CA ALA A 24 7.60 -15.63 0.68
C ALA A 24 8.61 -16.31 1.60
N SER A 25 8.41 -17.59 1.85
CA SER A 25 9.34 -18.40 2.65
C SER A 25 10.67 -18.66 1.93
N HIS A 26 10.67 -18.59 0.60
CA HIS A 26 11.83 -18.80 -0.25
C HIS A 26 11.81 -17.86 -1.45
N GLY A 27 12.97 -17.27 -1.75
CA GLY A 27 13.14 -16.32 -2.85
C GLY A 27 12.44 -14.97 -2.58
N PRO A 28 12.41 -14.07 -3.57
CA PRO A 28 11.77 -12.78 -3.42
C PRO A 28 10.26 -12.92 -3.39
N THR A 29 9.61 -12.09 -2.56
CA THR A 29 8.16 -11.89 -2.62
C THR A 29 7.84 -10.99 -3.79
N ILE A 30 7.03 -11.47 -4.73
CA ILE A 30 6.66 -10.77 -5.95
C ILE A 30 5.30 -10.11 -5.75
N ILE A 31 5.27 -8.80 -5.85
CA ILE A 31 4.07 -7.97 -5.73
C ILE A 31 3.80 -7.32 -7.09
N MET A 32 2.64 -7.56 -7.65
CA MET A 32 2.21 -6.96 -8.91
C MET A 32 1.27 -5.79 -8.61
N MET A 33 1.66 -4.58 -9.04
CA MET A 33 0.88 -3.37 -8.84
C MET A 33 0.06 -3.08 -10.10
N CYS A 34 -1.26 -3.00 -9.97
CA CYS A 34 -2.17 -2.70 -11.08
C CYS A 34 -3.11 -1.54 -10.75
N GLY A 35 -3.79 -1.01 -11.73
CA GLY A 35 -4.71 0.13 -11.60
C GLY A 35 -4.73 1.03 -12.82
N LEU A 36 -5.66 1.95 -12.87
CA LEU A 36 -5.80 2.90 -13.97
C LEU A 36 -4.68 3.93 -14.01
N GLN A 37 -4.55 4.62 -15.12
CA GLN A 37 -3.64 5.75 -15.27
C GLN A 37 -4.06 6.87 -14.30
N GLY A 38 -3.07 7.47 -13.62
CA GLY A 38 -3.32 8.52 -12.65
C GLY A 38 -3.75 8.04 -11.25
N SER A 39 -3.92 6.74 -11.04
CA SER A 39 -4.26 6.19 -9.71
C SER A 39 -3.11 6.31 -8.69
N GLY A 40 -1.89 6.59 -9.13
CA GLY A 40 -0.73 6.71 -8.27
C GLY A 40 0.13 5.46 -8.11
N LYS A 41 0.00 4.46 -9.01
CA LYS A 41 0.77 3.20 -8.97
C LYS A 41 2.26 3.41 -8.79
N THR A 42 2.89 4.12 -9.73
CA THR A 42 4.34 4.35 -9.76
C THR A 42 4.86 4.98 -8.47
N THR A 43 4.16 6.01 -7.99
CA THR A 43 4.53 6.67 -6.73
C THR A 43 4.36 5.74 -5.54
N HIS A 44 3.28 4.95 -5.49
CA HIS A 44 3.02 4.04 -4.36
C HIS A 44 3.90 2.80 -4.39
N CYS A 45 4.37 2.34 -5.56
CA CYS A 45 5.47 1.36 -5.63
C CYS A 45 6.69 1.86 -4.84
N ALA A 46 7.12 3.09 -5.08
CA ALA A 46 8.26 3.68 -4.39
C ALA A 46 7.99 3.94 -2.89
N LYS A 47 6.79 4.39 -2.54
CA LYS A 47 6.39 4.61 -1.13
C LYS A 47 6.42 3.32 -0.32
N ILE A 48 5.83 2.24 -0.85
CA ILE A 48 5.80 0.93 -0.19
C ILE A 48 7.23 0.37 -0.09
N ALA A 49 8.00 0.47 -1.17
CA ALA A 49 9.40 0.03 -1.19
C ALA A 49 10.26 0.79 -0.16
N LEU A 50 10.11 2.11 -0.05
CA LEU A 50 10.80 2.91 0.96
C LEU A 50 10.42 2.47 2.39
N LYS A 51 9.13 2.24 2.63
CA LYS A 51 8.64 1.77 3.94
C LYS A 51 9.26 0.43 4.30
N LEU A 52 9.24 -0.53 3.39
CA LEU A 52 9.86 -1.86 3.61
C LEU A 52 11.38 -1.78 3.77
N LYS A 53 12.05 -0.91 3.00
CA LYS A 53 13.49 -0.67 3.19
C LYS A 53 13.80 -0.16 4.59
N ASN A 54 13.00 0.76 5.11
CA ASN A 54 13.16 1.27 6.48
C ASN A 54 12.88 0.20 7.54
N GLU A 55 12.11 -0.84 7.20
CA GLU A 55 11.86 -2.02 8.03
C GLU A 55 12.95 -3.11 7.89
N GLY A 56 13.98 -2.84 7.09
CA GLY A 56 15.14 -3.74 6.94
C GLY A 56 15.09 -4.67 5.73
N HIS A 57 14.11 -4.50 4.83
CA HIS A 57 13.98 -5.26 3.60
C HIS A 57 14.84 -4.71 2.45
N ARG A 58 15.00 -5.52 1.40
CA ARG A 58 15.72 -5.16 0.18
C ARG A 58 14.78 -5.21 -1.03
N PRO A 59 13.95 -4.20 -1.25
CA PRO A 59 13.02 -4.16 -2.38
C PRO A 59 13.71 -3.81 -3.69
N LEU A 60 13.16 -4.36 -4.80
CA LEU A 60 13.47 -4.01 -6.17
C LEU A 60 12.21 -3.48 -6.85
N LEU A 61 12.29 -2.33 -7.52
CA LEU A 61 11.23 -1.79 -8.37
C LEU A 61 11.46 -2.20 -9.81
N VAL A 62 10.39 -2.53 -10.54
CA VAL A 62 10.45 -3.00 -11.93
C VAL A 62 9.55 -2.16 -12.83
N ALA A 63 10.14 -1.56 -13.87
CA ALA A 63 9.42 -0.70 -14.82
C ALA A 63 8.79 -1.54 -15.94
N CYS A 64 7.52 -1.89 -15.80
CA CYS A 64 6.73 -2.62 -16.81
C CYS A 64 5.68 -1.75 -17.53
N ASP A 65 5.59 -0.44 -17.25
CA ASP A 65 4.86 0.50 -18.10
C ASP A 65 5.75 0.95 -19.28
N VAL A 66 5.90 0.06 -20.25
CA VAL A 66 6.85 0.20 -21.37
C VAL A 66 6.33 1.11 -22.48
N TYR A 67 5.04 1.40 -22.50
CA TYR A 67 4.40 2.19 -23.57
C TYR A 67 4.64 3.69 -23.45
N ARG A 68 4.97 4.14 -22.25
CA ARG A 68 5.20 5.54 -21.91
C ARG A 68 6.62 5.72 -21.38
N PRO A 69 7.56 6.26 -22.19
CA PRO A 69 8.93 6.52 -21.73
C PRO A 69 8.97 7.38 -20.46
N ALA A 70 8.03 8.32 -20.34
CA ALA A 70 7.89 9.14 -19.14
C ALA A 70 7.57 8.32 -17.87
N ALA A 71 6.84 7.20 -17.98
CA ALA A 71 6.54 6.34 -16.85
C ALA A 71 7.78 5.60 -16.33
N ILE A 72 8.60 5.08 -17.23
CA ILE A 72 9.90 4.47 -16.88
C ILE A 72 10.77 5.50 -16.14
N LYS A 73 10.89 6.70 -16.72
CA LYS A 73 11.66 7.78 -16.10
C LYS A 73 11.10 8.20 -14.74
N GLN A 74 9.78 8.25 -14.61
CA GLN A 74 9.13 8.56 -13.34
C GLN A 74 9.50 7.53 -12.28
N LEU A 75 9.44 6.23 -12.59
CA LEU A 75 9.81 5.19 -11.63
C LEU A 75 11.29 5.29 -11.22
N GLN A 76 12.19 5.59 -12.18
CA GLN A 76 13.61 5.82 -11.88
C GLN A 76 13.79 6.98 -10.90
N VAL A 77 13.12 8.11 -11.13
CA VAL A 77 13.22 9.30 -10.27
C VAL A 77 12.70 9.03 -8.87
N VAL A 78 11.51 8.45 -8.73
CA VAL A 78 10.96 8.15 -7.39
C VAL A 78 11.71 7.03 -6.68
N GLY A 79 12.25 6.07 -7.43
CA GLY A 79 13.13 5.02 -6.90
C GLY A 79 14.45 5.59 -6.36
N GLU A 80 15.07 6.51 -7.09
CA GLU A 80 16.27 7.22 -6.64
C GLU A 80 16.00 8.03 -5.37
N GLN A 81 14.90 8.77 -5.33
CA GLN A 81 14.48 9.53 -4.15
C GLN A 81 14.23 8.62 -2.93
N ALA A 82 13.69 7.44 -3.14
CA ALA A 82 13.50 6.42 -2.10
C ALA A 82 14.80 5.68 -1.75
N GLY A 83 15.86 5.83 -2.54
CA GLY A 83 17.08 5.04 -2.43
C GLY A 83 16.84 3.55 -2.66
N VAL A 84 15.94 3.21 -3.59
CA VAL A 84 15.56 1.84 -3.97
C VAL A 84 15.98 1.59 -5.42
N THR A 85 16.55 0.42 -5.68
CA THR A 85 16.99 0.02 -7.02
C THR A 85 15.79 -0.15 -7.95
N VAL A 86 15.91 0.36 -9.17
CA VAL A 86 14.94 0.20 -10.25
C VAL A 86 15.55 -0.64 -11.36
N PHE A 87 14.85 -1.71 -11.72
CA PHE A 87 15.15 -2.53 -12.90
C PHE A 87 14.31 -2.04 -14.08
N GLU A 88 14.97 -1.77 -15.20
CA GLU A 88 14.30 -1.39 -16.46
C GLU A 88 15.10 -1.90 -17.66
N GLU A 89 14.41 -2.20 -18.74
CA GLU A 89 14.97 -2.60 -20.02
C GLU A 89 14.41 -1.77 -21.20
N GLY A 90 13.97 -0.54 -20.88
CA GLY A 90 13.38 0.36 -21.88
C GLY A 90 12.01 -0.11 -22.36
N GLN A 91 11.71 0.17 -23.62
CA GLN A 91 10.43 -0.16 -24.27
C GLN A 91 10.46 -1.57 -24.86
N GLY A 92 10.58 -2.57 -24.01
CA GLY A 92 10.57 -3.98 -24.37
C GLY A 92 9.24 -4.69 -24.12
N ASP A 93 9.28 -6.01 -24.08
CA ASP A 93 8.17 -6.85 -23.69
C ASP A 93 8.01 -6.82 -22.14
N PRO A 94 6.89 -6.33 -21.60
CA PRO A 94 6.70 -6.22 -20.16
C PRO A 94 6.73 -7.58 -19.46
N VAL A 95 6.30 -8.65 -20.11
CA VAL A 95 6.32 -10.01 -19.55
C VAL A 95 7.77 -10.48 -19.39
N LYS A 96 8.60 -10.26 -20.42
CA LYS A 96 10.04 -10.58 -20.37
C LYS A 96 10.75 -9.75 -19.31
N ILE A 97 10.51 -8.45 -19.26
CA ILE A 97 11.10 -7.54 -18.26
C ILE A 97 10.78 -8.01 -16.84
N ALA A 98 9.53 -8.35 -16.56
CA ALA A 98 9.12 -8.87 -15.28
C ALA A 98 9.84 -10.18 -14.90
N LYS A 99 9.97 -11.11 -15.85
CA LYS A 99 10.72 -12.37 -15.67
C LYS A 99 12.19 -12.13 -15.36
N ASP A 100 12.85 -11.30 -16.16
CA ASP A 100 14.27 -11.00 -16.00
C ASP A 100 14.55 -10.29 -14.68
N ALA A 101 13.65 -9.40 -14.25
CA ALA A 101 13.72 -8.74 -12.95
C ALA A 101 13.61 -9.71 -11.78
N VAL A 102 12.71 -10.69 -11.85
CA VAL A 102 12.58 -11.74 -10.81
C VAL A 102 13.82 -12.60 -10.74
N SER A 103 14.44 -12.95 -11.89
CA SER A 103 15.71 -13.67 -11.93
C SER A 103 16.83 -12.87 -11.28
N LEU A 104 16.95 -11.59 -11.65
CA LEU A 104 17.92 -10.69 -11.03
C LEU A 104 17.72 -10.58 -9.50
N ALA A 105 16.48 -10.48 -9.06
CA ALA A 105 16.16 -10.38 -7.64
C ALA A 105 16.62 -11.61 -6.85
N LYS A 106 16.44 -12.80 -7.41
CA LYS A 106 16.96 -14.06 -6.83
C LYS A 106 18.47 -14.05 -6.73
N ASP A 107 19.16 -13.70 -7.82
CA ASP A 107 20.62 -13.71 -7.91
C ASP A 107 21.28 -12.68 -7.00
N LYS A 108 20.65 -11.52 -6.82
CA LYS A 108 21.17 -10.40 -6.02
C LYS A 108 20.65 -10.35 -4.58
N GLY A 109 19.74 -11.26 -4.20
CA GLY A 109 19.22 -11.37 -2.86
C GLY A 109 18.27 -10.22 -2.48
N TYR A 110 17.47 -9.73 -3.42
CA TYR A 110 16.32 -8.89 -3.11
C TYR A 110 15.22 -9.76 -2.52
N ASP A 111 14.53 -9.27 -1.49
CA ASP A 111 13.46 -10.02 -0.82
C ASP A 111 12.06 -9.59 -1.22
N TYR A 112 11.93 -8.42 -1.85
CA TYR A 112 10.70 -7.95 -2.47
C TYR A 112 10.94 -7.48 -3.90
N VAL A 113 10.00 -7.78 -4.79
CA VAL A 113 9.95 -7.28 -6.17
C VAL A 113 8.60 -6.63 -6.40
N PHE A 114 8.59 -5.33 -6.72
CA PHE A 114 7.39 -4.58 -7.07
C PHE A 114 7.35 -4.35 -8.57
N ILE A 115 6.38 -4.95 -9.25
CA ILE A 115 6.17 -4.81 -10.68
C ILE A 115 5.18 -3.67 -10.92
N ASP A 116 5.69 -2.52 -11.40
CA ASP A 116 4.87 -1.37 -11.80
C ASP A 116 4.36 -1.59 -13.22
N THR A 117 3.12 -2.04 -13.35
CA THR A 117 2.50 -2.38 -14.62
C THR A 117 1.92 -1.16 -15.33
N ALA A 118 1.66 -1.30 -16.63
CA ALA A 118 0.99 -0.26 -17.41
C ALA A 118 -0.37 0.10 -16.82
N GLY A 119 -0.72 1.38 -16.92
CA GLY A 119 -2.05 1.89 -16.63
C GLY A 119 -2.64 2.57 -17.86
N ARG A 120 -3.92 2.35 -18.10
CA ARG A 120 -4.70 3.03 -19.14
C ARG A 120 -5.81 3.87 -18.52
N LEU A 121 -6.36 4.79 -19.30
CA LEU A 121 -7.46 5.65 -18.83
C LEU A 121 -8.73 4.85 -18.50
N HIS A 122 -8.93 3.75 -19.23
CA HIS A 122 -10.06 2.86 -19.05
C HIS A 122 -9.61 1.40 -19.04
N ILE A 123 -10.41 0.54 -18.44
CA ILE A 123 -10.21 -0.90 -18.48
C ILE A 123 -10.54 -1.38 -19.90
N ASP A 124 -9.57 -1.97 -20.57
CA ASP A 124 -9.75 -2.61 -21.86
C ASP A 124 -9.17 -4.03 -21.89
N GLU A 125 -9.56 -4.80 -22.89
CA GLU A 125 -9.15 -6.19 -23.04
C GLU A 125 -7.62 -6.33 -23.20
N THR A 126 -6.98 -5.40 -23.93
CA THR A 126 -5.54 -5.40 -24.15
C THR A 126 -4.77 -5.26 -22.85
N LEU A 127 -5.19 -4.32 -21.98
CA LEU A 127 -4.60 -4.14 -20.66
C LEU A 127 -4.77 -5.40 -19.82
N MET A 128 -5.98 -5.95 -19.76
CA MET A 128 -6.25 -7.13 -18.95
C MET A 128 -5.48 -8.36 -19.43
N ASN A 129 -5.36 -8.56 -20.73
CA ASN A 129 -4.55 -9.66 -21.28
C ASN A 129 -3.07 -9.52 -20.94
N GLU A 130 -2.51 -8.30 -21.03
CA GLU A 130 -1.13 -8.05 -20.64
C GLU A 130 -0.91 -8.36 -19.15
N LEU A 131 -1.79 -7.88 -18.27
CA LEU A 131 -1.70 -8.15 -16.84
C LEU A 131 -1.81 -9.64 -16.52
N LYS A 132 -2.71 -10.36 -17.21
CA LYS A 132 -2.84 -11.81 -17.11
C LYS A 132 -1.57 -12.55 -17.56
N ASN A 133 -0.92 -12.09 -18.63
CA ASN A 133 0.31 -12.66 -19.13
C ASN A 133 1.47 -12.46 -18.15
N ILE A 134 1.61 -11.26 -17.57
CA ILE A 134 2.59 -11.00 -16.52
C ILE A 134 2.33 -11.91 -15.31
N LYS A 135 1.07 -11.98 -14.85
CA LYS A 135 0.66 -12.86 -13.75
C LYS A 135 1.03 -14.32 -14.00
N ALA A 136 0.76 -14.81 -15.21
CA ALA A 136 1.05 -16.20 -15.59
C ALA A 136 2.55 -16.50 -15.61
N GLU A 137 3.41 -15.53 -15.99
CA GLU A 137 4.84 -15.72 -16.08
C GLU A 137 5.55 -15.65 -14.72
N VAL A 138 5.20 -14.66 -13.89
CA VAL A 138 5.95 -14.40 -12.65
C VAL A 138 5.30 -15.00 -11.40
N HIS A 139 4.06 -15.46 -11.48
CA HIS A 139 3.31 -16.01 -10.35
C HIS A 139 3.40 -15.14 -9.11
N PRO A 140 2.85 -13.90 -9.13
CA PRO A 140 2.96 -12.97 -8.02
C PRO A 140 2.34 -13.56 -6.75
N HIS A 141 2.97 -13.28 -5.61
CA HIS A 141 2.43 -13.65 -4.29
C HIS A 141 1.23 -12.80 -3.92
N GLU A 142 1.21 -11.55 -4.39
CA GLU A 142 0.08 -10.64 -4.26
C GLU A 142 -0.08 -9.78 -5.50
N ILE A 143 -1.34 -9.52 -5.86
CA ILE A 143 -1.74 -8.50 -6.83
C ILE A 143 -2.44 -7.39 -6.04
N LEU A 144 -1.84 -6.21 -6.03
CA LEU A 144 -2.36 -5.04 -5.35
C LEU A 144 -2.95 -4.06 -6.36
N LEU A 145 -4.23 -3.73 -6.18
CA LEU A 145 -4.90 -2.71 -6.96
C LEU A 145 -4.70 -1.34 -6.30
N VAL A 146 -4.15 -0.40 -7.04
CA VAL A 146 -4.01 0.99 -6.62
C VAL A 146 -5.20 1.80 -7.09
N VAL A 147 -5.96 2.36 -6.15
CA VAL A 147 -7.23 3.05 -6.39
C VAL A 147 -7.18 4.46 -5.80
N ASP A 148 -7.63 5.44 -6.56
CA ASP A 148 -7.77 6.82 -6.12
C ASP A 148 -9.06 6.97 -5.29
N ALA A 149 -8.92 7.26 -4.00
CA ALA A 149 -10.06 7.43 -3.09
C ALA A 149 -10.97 8.62 -3.46
N MET A 150 -10.43 9.60 -4.20
CA MET A 150 -11.18 10.78 -4.66
C MET A 150 -12.20 10.47 -5.76
N THR A 151 -12.09 9.32 -6.44
CA THR A 151 -12.99 8.94 -7.54
C THR A 151 -14.33 8.38 -7.07
N GLY A 152 -14.51 8.22 -5.77
CA GLY A 152 -15.80 7.82 -5.18
C GLY A 152 -16.30 6.47 -5.71
N GLN A 153 -17.50 6.46 -6.27
CA GLN A 153 -18.13 5.22 -6.79
C GLN A 153 -17.36 4.60 -7.96
N ASP A 154 -16.64 5.38 -8.76
CA ASP A 154 -15.82 4.85 -9.84
C ASP A 154 -14.69 3.95 -9.30
N ALA A 155 -14.15 4.27 -8.12
CA ALA A 155 -13.17 3.42 -7.44
C ALA A 155 -13.71 2.01 -7.20
N VAL A 156 -14.97 1.89 -6.80
CA VAL A 156 -15.64 0.61 -6.53
C VAL A 156 -15.82 -0.18 -7.83
N THR A 157 -16.28 0.47 -8.89
CA THR A 157 -16.45 -0.14 -10.21
C THR A 157 -15.13 -0.67 -10.76
N VAL A 158 -14.07 0.11 -10.65
CA VAL A 158 -12.70 -0.28 -11.04
C VAL A 158 -12.23 -1.48 -10.22
N ALA A 159 -12.41 -1.43 -8.90
CA ALA A 159 -11.98 -2.52 -8.02
C ALA A 159 -12.68 -3.84 -8.37
N SER A 160 -13.99 -3.82 -8.59
CA SER A 160 -14.76 -5.00 -9.00
C SER A 160 -14.26 -5.56 -10.33
N ALA A 161 -14.05 -4.70 -11.33
CA ALA A 161 -13.62 -5.15 -12.67
C ALA A 161 -12.20 -5.76 -12.64
N PHE A 162 -11.26 -5.20 -11.89
CA PHE A 162 -9.92 -5.78 -11.74
C PHE A 162 -9.96 -7.10 -10.95
N ASP A 163 -10.79 -7.21 -9.93
CA ASP A 163 -10.94 -8.44 -9.17
C ASP A 163 -11.54 -9.55 -10.03
N ASP A 164 -12.59 -9.26 -10.79
CA ASP A 164 -13.22 -10.23 -11.71
C ASP A 164 -12.25 -10.72 -12.80
N ALA A 165 -11.40 -9.82 -13.33
CA ALA A 165 -10.48 -10.14 -14.41
C ALA A 165 -9.18 -10.83 -13.95
N LEU A 166 -8.61 -10.41 -12.82
CA LEU A 166 -7.28 -10.83 -12.35
C LEU A 166 -7.32 -11.61 -11.04
N GLY A 167 -8.33 -11.40 -10.20
CA GLY A 167 -8.30 -11.86 -8.82
C GLY A 167 -7.28 -11.07 -8.01
N ILE A 168 -7.63 -9.87 -7.57
CA ILE A 168 -6.76 -9.04 -6.72
C ILE A 168 -6.67 -9.64 -5.31
N ASP A 169 -5.55 -9.44 -4.64
CA ASP A 169 -5.32 -9.92 -3.27
C ASP A 169 -5.46 -8.81 -2.23
N GLY A 170 -5.38 -7.57 -2.65
CA GLY A 170 -5.52 -6.41 -1.79
C GLY A 170 -5.56 -5.10 -2.56
N MET A 171 -5.78 -4.02 -1.83
CA MET A 171 -5.89 -2.67 -2.39
C MET A 171 -4.96 -1.70 -1.67
N VAL A 172 -4.52 -0.69 -2.43
CA VAL A 172 -3.84 0.51 -1.94
C VAL A 172 -4.71 1.70 -2.27
N LEU A 173 -5.19 2.41 -1.26
CA LEU A 173 -5.96 3.64 -1.46
C LEU A 173 -5.03 4.84 -1.49
N THR A 174 -5.13 5.64 -2.53
CA THR A 174 -4.35 6.87 -2.69
C THR A 174 -5.20 8.10 -2.45
N LYS A 175 -4.57 9.22 -2.15
CA LYS A 175 -5.22 10.54 -1.95
C LYS A 175 -6.30 10.53 -0.86
N LEU A 176 -6.10 9.73 0.17
CA LEU A 176 -7.07 9.62 1.27
C LEU A 176 -7.18 10.91 2.09
N ASP A 177 -6.16 11.78 2.01
CA ASP A 177 -6.20 13.14 2.58
C ASP A 177 -7.32 14.01 2.00
N GLY A 178 -7.71 13.78 0.73
CA GLY A 178 -8.85 14.42 0.07
C GLY A 178 -10.21 13.78 0.37
N ASP A 179 -10.24 12.52 0.80
CA ASP A 179 -11.47 11.82 1.20
C ASP A 179 -11.75 12.03 2.70
N THR A 180 -12.50 13.08 3.01
CA THR A 180 -12.75 13.49 4.40
C THR A 180 -13.52 12.45 5.22
N ARG A 181 -14.27 11.54 4.60
CA ARG A 181 -15.15 10.58 5.26
C ARG A 181 -14.74 9.12 5.13
N GLY A 182 -13.78 8.78 4.25
CA GLY A 182 -13.33 7.40 4.05
C GLY A 182 -14.36 6.47 3.41
N GLY A 183 -15.35 7.02 2.72
CA GLY A 183 -16.44 6.22 2.10
C GLY A 183 -15.95 5.29 1.00
N ALA A 184 -14.93 5.69 0.24
CA ALA A 184 -14.34 4.85 -0.80
C ALA A 184 -13.72 3.57 -0.23
N ALA A 185 -13.07 3.65 0.95
CA ALA A 185 -12.49 2.50 1.63
C ALA A 185 -13.55 1.46 1.99
N LEU A 186 -14.62 1.91 2.64
CA LEU A 186 -15.72 1.04 3.04
C LEU A 186 -16.38 0.37 1.83
N SER A 187 -16.70 1.16 0.80
CA SER A 187 -17.37 0.66 -0.40
C SER A 187 -16.51 -0.33 -1.19
N ALA A 188 -15.23 -0.03 -1.40
CA ALA A 188 -14.31 -0.92 -2.11
C ALA A 188 -14.14 -2.26 -1.38
N ARG A 189 -13.98 -2.21 -0.05
CA ARG A 189 -13.91 -3.42 0.77
C ARG A 189 -15.20 -4.23 0.75
N ALA A 190 -16.36 -3.57 0.85
CA ALA A 190 -17.66 -4.24 0.87
C ALA A 190 -17.96 -4.97 -0.45
N VAL A 191 -17.61 -4.36 -1.61
CA VAL A 191 -17.90 -4.92 -2.92
C VAL A 191 -16.93 -6.04 -3.29
N THR A 192 -15.62 -5.89 -3.04
CA THR A 192 -14.61 -6.87 -3.44
C THR A 192 -14.36 -7.95 -2.39
N GLY A 193 -14.64 -7.68 -1.13
CA GLY A 193 -14.22 -8.55 -0.02
C GLY A 193 -12.71 -8.57 0.20
N LYS A 194 -11.92 -7.79 -0.57
CA LYS A 194 -10.46 -7.79 -0.49
C LYS A 194 -9.95 -6.77 0.52
N PRO A 195 -8.86 -7.08 1.24
CA PRO A 195 -8.32 -6.19 2.25
C PRO A 195 -7.69 -4.94 1.62
N ILE A 196 -7.83 -3.81 2.33
CA ILE A 196 -7.02 -2.63 2.07
C ILE A 196 -5.73 -2.80 2.89
N LYS A 197 -4.57 -2.67 2.25
CA LYS A 197 -3.28 -2.89 2.89
C LYS A 197 -2.57 -1.60 3.25
N PHE A 198 -2.65 -0.60 2.36
CA PHE A 198 -1.98 0.69 2.54
C PHE A 198 -2.91 1.83 2.18
N VAL A 199 -2.63 2.97 2.77
CA VAL A 199 -3.26 4.26 2.46
C VAL A 199 -2.22 5.33 2.23
N GLY A 200 -2.33 6.05 1.12
CA GLY A 200 -1.55 7.23 0.81
C GLY A 200 -2.24 8.47 1.35
N MET A 201 -1.52 9.23 2.18
CA MET A 201 -2.06 10.38 2.92
C MET A 201 -1.54 11.73 2.38
N GLY A 202 -0.85 11.74 1.26
CA GLY A 202 -0.28 12.94 0.68
C GLY A 202 0.73 12.64 -0.42
N GLU A 203 1.49 13.64 -0.88
CA GLU A 203 2.39 13.51 -2.03
C GLU A 203 3.80 13.02 -1.67
N LYS A 204 4.27 13.25 -0.44
CA LYS A 204 5.62 12.88 -0.03
C LYS A 204 5.78 11.37 0.02
N LEU A 205 6.99 10.87 -0.28
CA LEU A 205 7.29 9.43 -0.25
C LEU A 205 7.10 8.80 1.13
N THR A 206 7.19 9.57 2.19
CA THR A 206 6.97 9.13 3.58
C THR A 206 5.50 9.12 4.00
N GLU A 207 4.60 9.70 3.20
CA GLU A 207 3.18 9.81 3.50
C GLU A 207 2.41 8.57 3.01
N LEU A 208 2.75 7.43 3.60
CA LEU A 208 2.10 6.14 3.41
C LEU A 208 1.96 5.46 4.76
N ASP A 209 0.78 4.92 5.03
CA ASP A 209 0.53 4.15 6.23
C ASP A 209 -0.06 2.77 5.92
N TYR A 210 0.09 1.83 6.85
CA TYR A 210 -0.72 0.62 6.85
C TYR A 210 -2.18 0.98 7.08
N PHE A 211 -3.07 0.23 6.45
CA PHE A 211 -4.49 0.43 6.69
C PHE A 211 -4.90 -0.13 8.06
N HIS A 212 -5.53 0.72 8.87
CA HIS A 212 -6.06 0.37 10.18
C HIS A 212 -7.59 0.50 10.17
N PRO A 213 -8.35 -0.61 10.14
CA PRO A 213 -9.82 -0.59 10.12
C PRO A 213 -10.45 0.23 11.23
N ASP A 214 -9.94 0.14 12.44
CA ASP A 214 -10.39 0.87 13.62
C ASP A 214 -10.24 2.39 13.50
N ARG A 215 -9.08 2.84 12.97
CA ARG A 215 -8.82 4.26 12.71
C ARG A 215 -9.72 4.80 11.60
N MET A 216 -9.97 4.00 10.57
CA MET A 216 -10.86 4.39 9.48
C MET A 216 -12.31 4.46 9.95
N ALA A 217 -12.78 3.52 10.74
CA ALA A 217 -14.10 3.55 11.36
C ALA A 217 -14.31 4.83 12.17
N SER A 218 -13.34 5.18 13.01
CA SER A 218 -13.35 6.41 13.79
C SER A 218 -13.36 7.66 12.91
N ARG A 219 -12.64 7.66 11.79
CA ARG A 219 -12.65 8.76 10.82
C ARG A 219 -14.03 8.92 10.16
N ILE A 220 -14.67 7.83 9.74
CA ILE A 220 -16.03 7.85 9.18
C ILE A 220 -17.03 8.45 10.15
N LEU A 221 -16.88 8.15 11.44
CA LEU A 221 -17.73 8.68 12.51
C LEU A 221 -17.37 10.11 12.95
N GLY A 222 -16.35 10.71 12.33
CA GLY A 222 -15.86 12.04 12.71
C GLY A 222 -15.10 12.06 14.04
N MET A 223 -14.66 10.91 14.55
CA MET A 223 -13.95 10.76 15.83
C MET A 223 -12.43 10.71 15.69
N GLY A 224 -11.90 10.81 14.47
CA GLY A 224 -10.49 10.60 14.18
C GLY A 224 -9.53 11.46 14.99
N ASP A 225 -9.89 12.71 15.27
CA ASP A 225 -9.05 13.62 16.05
C ASP A 225 -9.05 13.30 17.55
N MET A 226 -10.14 12.74 18.08
CA MET A 226 -10.26 12.40 19.49
C MET A 226 -9.39 11.22 19.90
N LEU A 227 -9.34 10.15 19.09
CA LEU A 227 -8.48 8.99 19.37
C LEU A 227 -7.01 9.36 19.33
N SER A 228 -6.58 10.15 18.34
CA SER A 228 -5.22 10.65 18.26
C SER A 228 -4.84 11.53 19.44
N LEU A 229 -5.79 12.30 19.98
CA LEU A 229 -5.59 13.11 21.18
C LEU A 229 -5.48 12.26 22.45
N ILE A 230 -6.30 11.21 22.54
CA ILE A 230 -6.27 10.25 23.67
C ILE A 230 -4.93 9.48 23.66
N GLU A 231 -4.51 8.94 22.51
CA GLU A 231 -3.21 8.24 22.37
C GLU A 231 -2.03 9.14 22.73
N LYS A 232 -2.02 10.40 22.28
CA LYS A 232 -0.99 11.39 22.66
C LYS A 232 -1.03 11.72 24.13
N ALA A 233 -2.20 11.81 24.73
CA ALA A 233 -2.34 12.08 26.16
C ALA A 233 -1.88 10.88 27.00
N GLU A 234 -2.17 9.66 26.58
CA GLU A 234 -1.70 8.44 27.25
C GLU A 234 -0.18 8.30 27.18
N MET A 235 0.43 8.53 26.01
CA MET A 235 1.90 8.54 25.85
C MET A 235 2.56 9.59 26.75
N ALA A 236 2.02 10.81 26.81
CA ALA A 236 2.54 11.87 27.66
C ALA A 236 2.41 11.57 29.15
N LEU A 237 1.36 10.85 29.55
CA LEU A 237 1.17 10.38 30.93
C LEU A 237 2.16 9.28 31.31
N ASP A 238 2.44 8.35 30.39
CA ASP A 238 3.40 7.27 30.62
C ASP A 238 4.84 7.78 30.67
N GLU A 239 5.19 8.75 29.84
CA GLU A 239 6.50 9.42 29.92
C GLU A 239 6.69 10.17 31.25
N LYS A 240 5.65 10.86 31.75
CA LYS A 240 5.68 11.52 33.06
C LYS A 240 5.84 10.53 34.20
N LYS A 241 5.08 9.41 34.17
CA LYS A 241 5.20 8.35 35.18
C LYS A 241 6.58 7.69 35.18
N ALA A 242 7.14 7.44 33.99
CA ALA A 242 8.48 6.88 33.85
C ALA A 242 9.55 7.84 34.42
N ALA A 243 9.46 9.14 34.13
CA ALA A 243 10.37 10.16 34.66
C ALA A 243 10.24 10.34 36.19
N GLU A 244 9.03 10.22 36.74
CA GLU A 244 8.82 10.25 38.18
C GLU A 244 9.38 9.01 38.89
N LEU A 245 9.23 7.84 38.31
CA LEU A 245 9.82 6.58 38.79
C LEU A 245 11.35 6.65 38.78
N GLU A 246 11.94 7.15 37.71
CA GLU A 246 13.40 7.34 37.63
C GLU A 246 13.93 8.30 38.68
N LYS A 247 13.22 9.42 38.92
CA LYS A 247 13.56 10.35 40.00
C LYS A 247 13.45 9.72 41.38
N LYS A 248 12.48 8.85 41.63
CA LYS A 248 12.31 8.14 42.89
C LYS A 248 13.42 7.11 43.10
N LEU A 249 13.76 6.34 42.07
CA LEU A 249 14.85 5.37 42.10
C LEU A 249 16.20 6.03 42.38
N ARG A 250 16.52 7.17 41.75
CA ARG A 250 17.75 7.93 42.00
C ARG A 250 17.84 8.48 43.42
N LYS A 251 16.70 8.84 44.05
CA LYS A 251 16.65 9.29 45.44
C LYS A 251 16.83 8.15 46.44
N THR A 252 16.41 6.93 46.10
CA THR A 252 16.53 5.75 46.99
C THR A 252 17.91 5.09 46.89
N SER A 253 18.66 5.36 45.81
CA SER A 253 20.02 4.84 45.59
C SER A 253 21.13 5.70 46.24
N LEU A 254 20.79 6.73 46.99
CA LEU A 254 21.70 7.67 47.66
C LEU A 254 21.67 7.56 49.20
N ILE A 255 21.14 6.48 49.72
CA ILE A 255 21.23 6.02 51.10
C ILE A 255 21.94 4.64 51.07
#